data_196ef238be17f638d48850aa205ad60e
#
_entry.id   196ef238be17f638d48850aa205ad60e
#
_cell.length_a   1.000
_cell.length_b   1.000
_cell.length_c   1.000
_cell.angle_alpha   90.00
_cell.angle_beta   90.00
_cell.angle_gamma   90.00
#
_symmetry.space_group_name_H-M   'P 1'
#
loop_
_entity.id
_entity.type
_entity.pdbx_description
1 polymer ?
#
loop_
_entity_poly.entity_id
_entity_poly.type
_entity_poly.pdbx_seq_one_letter_code
_entity_poly.pdbx_strand_id
1 'polypeptide(L)'
;MNKNDLLNTCLAILHSIKDDKKSLEKLLGFMEEEFVPKEPSVKFLPDCKLQIDEKYRPVVKEIAEYLEMGHIVFVNPETLEIDSMPKDYDPIVTDDFEFDYDKVEGWIEIDPLESHESFEIMESFVESLPEGKEKNRLADAIGGHKPFANFNRLIHNSDERENWFKYRTYRLEKYVIDNYLTKIIIKG
;
A
#
# COMPACT_ATOMS: atom_id res chain seq x y z
N MET A 1 32.18 4.67 25.82
CA MET A 1 32.90 5.38 24.74
C MET A 1 32.05 6.59 24.37
N ASN A 2 32.60 7.80 24.38
CA ASN A 2 31.83 8.99 24.03
C ASN A 2 31.78 9.16 22.49
N LYS A 3 30.96 10.11 22.00
CA LYS A 3 30.77 10.37 20.56
C LYS A 3 32.09 10.68 19.83
N ASN A 4 32.97 11.45 20.49
CA ASN A 4 34.25 11.85 19.89
C ASN A 4 35.22 10.67 19.80
N ASP A 5 35.22 9.76 20.79
CA ASP A 5 36.04 8.55 20.75
C ASP A 5 35.62 7.63 19.62
N LEU A 6 34.28 7.49 19.38
CA LEU A 6 33.73 6.73 18.26
C LEU A 6 34.16 7.33 16.94
N LEU A 7 34.04 8.64 16.77
CA LEU A 7 34.42 9.33 15.54
C LEU A 7 35.91 9.16 15.24
N ASN A 8 36.78 9.35 16.25
CA ASN A 8 38.23 9.19 16.11
C ASN A 8 38.58 7.74 15.73
N THR A 9 37.89 6.75 16.29
CA THR A 9 38.08 5.33 15.94
C THR A 9 37.70 5.07 14.48
N CYS A 10 36.56 5.58 14.02
CA CYS A 10 36.13 5.46 12.61
C CYS A 10 37.14 6.10 11.66
N LEU A 11 37.64 7.30 12.00
CA LEU A 11 38.67 7.97 11.18
C LEU A 11 39.98 7.20 11.15
N ALA A 12 40.41 6.61 12.25
CA ALA A 12 41.61 5.78 12.33
C ALA A 12 41.50 4.54 11.43
N ILE A 13 40.32 3.88 11.44
CA ILE A 13 40.04 2.72 10.58
C ILE A 13 40.10 3.14 9.11
N LEU A 14 39.38 4.21 8.73
CA LEU A 14 39.41 4.74 7.37
C LEU A 14 40.84 5.06 6.90
N HIS A 15 41.64 5.65 7.77
CA HIS A 15 43.05 5.98 7.46
C HIS A 15 43.92 4.73 7.26
N SER A 16 43.61 3.64 8.01
CA SER A 16 44.38 2.39 7.89
C SER A 16 44.11 1.64 6.58
N ILE A 17 42.92 1.82 5.98
CA ILE A 17 42.50 1.12 4.75
C ILE A 17 42.48 2.01 3.51
N LYS A 18 42.90 3.29 3.62
CA LYS A 18 42.81 4.28 2.53
C LYS A 18 43.44 3.87 1.22
N ASP A 19 44.50 3.05 1.28
CA ASP A 19 45.26 2.58 0.12
C ASP A 19 44.83 1.16 -0.34
N ASP A 20 43.93 0.51 0.39
CA ASP A 20 43.40 -0.81 0.04
C ASP A 20 41.98 -0.69 -0.57
N LYS A 21 41.95 -0.67 -1.92
CA LYS A 21 40.74 -0.55 -2.70
C LYS A 21 39.67 -1.59 -2.32
N LYS A 22 40.08 -2.85 -2.05
CA LYS A 22 39.14 -3.94 -1.74
C LYS A 22 38.47 -3.75 -0.37
N SER A 23 39.23 -3.25 0.62
CA SER A 23 38.67 -2.92 1.94
C SER A 23 37.79 -1.68 1.89
N LEU A 24 38.13 -0.69 1.10
CA LEU A 24 37.28 0.49 0.85
C LEU A 24 35.97 0.13 0.16
N GLU A 25 36.00 -0.72 -0.87
CA GLU A 25 34.78 -1.20 -1.56
C GLU A 25 33.87 -1.98 -0.61
N LYS A 26 34.42 -2.81 0.28
CA LYS A 26 33.63 -3.50 1.30
C LYS A 26 33.00 -2.54 2.30
N LEU A 27 33.76 -1.55 2.76
CA LEU A 27 33.25 -0.55 3.70
C LEU A 27 32.19 0.31 3.05
N LEU A 28 32.38 0.71 1.79
CA LEU A 28 31.40 1.46 1.02
C LEU A 28 30.10 0.68 0.89
N GLY A 29 30.14 -0.60 0.48
CA GLY A 29 28.99 -1.46 0.39
C GLY A 29 28.24 -1.61 1.72
N PHE A 30 28.96 -1.75 2.84
CA PHE A 30 28.35 -1.77 4.17
C PHE A 30 27.68 -0.43 4.53
N MET A 31 28.34 0.69 4.23
CA MET A 31 27.77 2.02 4.49
C MET A 31 26.56 2.31 3.62
N GLU A 32 26.55 1.89 2.36
CA GLU A 32 25.40 2.00 1.46
C GLU A 32 24.24 1.12 1.93
N GLU A 33 24.52 -0.05 2.49
CA GLU A 33 23.49 -0.95 3.01
C GLU A 33 22.86 -0.45 4.32
N GLU A 34 23.64 0.20 5.22
CA GLU A 34 23.22 0.52 6.59
C GLU A 34 22.88 2.01 6.80
N PHE A 35 23.54 2.94 6.08
CA PHE A 35 23.46 4.37 6.39
C PHE A 35 22.96 5.25 5.24
N VAL A 36 23.06 4.79 4.00
CA VAL A 36 22.38 5.51 2.93
C VAL A 36 20.92 5.17 3.04
N PRO A 37 20.03 6.16 3.26
CA PRO A 37 18.61 5.91 3.14
C PRO A 37 18.44 5.28 1.76
N LYS A 38 18.05 4.01 1.70
CA LYS A 38 17.60 3.41 0.46
C LYS A 38 16.54 4.38 -0.01
N GLU A 39 16.85 5.15 -1.05
CA GLU A 39 15.78 5.88 -1.73
C GLU A 39 14.69 4.84 -1.89
N PRO A 40 13.48 5.12 -1.42
CA PRO A 40 12.42 4.15 -1.53
C PRO A 40 12.48 3.67 -2.97
N SER A 41 12.72 2.39 -3.16
CA SER A 41 12.93 1.76 -4.47
C SER A 41 11.69 1.81 -5.36
N VAL A 42 10.84 2.78 -5.05
CA VAL A 42 9.57 3.08 -5.68
C VAL A 42 9.79 3.82 -6.98
N LYS A 43 10.31 3.13 -7.93
CA LYS A 43 9.94 3.39 -9.33
C LYS A 43 8.42 3.16 -9.57
N PHE A 44 7.66 2.99 -8.48
CA PHE A 44 6.34 2.38 -8.49
C PHE A 44 5.16 3.25 -8.14
N LEU A 45 5.35 4.40 -7.56
CA LEU A 45 4.29 5.38 -7.67
C LEU A 45 4.48 5.95 -9.06
N PRO A 46 3.60 5.64 -10.00
CA PRO A 46 3.51 6.50 -11.13
C PRO A 46 3.32 7.90 -10.54
N ASP A 47 4.15 8.87 -10.92
CA ASP A 47 3.85 10.30 -10.80
C ASP A 47 2.57 10.65 -11.59
N CYS A 48 1.88 9.64 -12.04
CA CYS A 48 0.56 9.66 -12.63
C CYS A 48 -0.46 9.93 -11.52
N LYS A 49 -0.64 11.19 -11.18
CA LYS A 49 -1.90 11.61 -10.58
C LYS A 49 -2.98 11.05 -11.48
N LEU A 50 -3.82 10.18 -10.91
CA LEU A 50 -5.01 9.68 -11.60
C LEU A 50 -5.74 10.90 -12.18
N GLN A 51 -5.88 10.93 -13.51
CA GLN A 51 -6.48 12.07 -14.21
C GLN A 51 -8.00 11.99 -14.06
N ILE A 52 -8.50 12.62 -13.01
CA ILE A 52 -9.93 12.77 -12.75
C ILE A 52 -10.22 14.23 -12.40
N ASP A 53 -11.45 14.65 -12.64
CA ASP A 53 -11.92 15.97 -12.19
C ASP A 53 -11.77 16.07 -10.67
N GLU A 54 -11.20 17.18 -10.19
CA GLU A 54 -10.92 17.43 -8.77
C GLU A 54 -12.16 17.27 -7.87
N LYS A 55 -13.36 17.50 -8.40
CA LYS A 55 -14.61 17.32 -7.64
C LYS A 55 -14.89 15.88 -7.23
N TYR A 56 -14.39 14.89 -7.99
CA TYR A 56 -14.58 13.46 -7.68
C TYR A 56 -13.46 12.87 -6.85
N ARG A 57 -12.32 13.55 -6.72
CA ARG A 57 -11.17 13.05 -5.99
C ARG A 57 -11.47 12.69 -4.53
N PRO A 58 -12.17 13.53 -3.74
CA PRO A 58 -12.53 13.17 -2.37
C PRO A 58 -13.40 11.91 -2.31
N VAL A 59 -14.38 11.80 -3.20
CA VAL A 59 -15.31 10.65 -3.27
C VAL A 59 -14.55 9.36 -3.60
N VAL A 60 -13.70 9.38 -4.64
CA VAL A 60 -12.89 8.22 -5.04
C VAL A 60 -11.99 7.76 -3.88
N LYS A 61 -11.37 8.70 -3.18
CA LYS A 61 -10.51 8.41 -2.03
C LYS A 61 -11.30 7.78 -0.89
N GLU A 62 -12.43 8.34 -0.53
CA GLU A 62 -13.28 7.83 0.56
C GLU A 62 -13.82 6.43 0.23
N ILE A 63 -14.26 6.19 -1.01
CA ILE A 63 -14.66 4.85 -1.45
C ILE A 63 -13.49 3.88 -1.30
N ALA A 64 -12.29 4.24 -1.75
CA ALA A 64 -11.11 3.38 -1.64
C ALA A 64 -10.77 3.03 -0.19
N GLU A 65 -10.94 3.97 0.75
CA GLU A 65 -10.74 3.75 2.18
C GLU A 65 -11.75 2.72 2.74
N TYR A 66 -13.02 2.80 2.37
CA TYR A 66 -14.03 1.81 2.78
C TYR A 66 -13.78 0.43 2.16
N LEU A 67 -13.41 0.38 0.88
CA LEU A 67 -13.04 -0.89 0.22
C LEU A 67 -11.82 -1.54 0.88
N GLU A 68 -10.85 -0.72 1.35
CA GLU A 68 -9.72 -1.23 2.11
C GLU A 68 -10.13 -1.89 3.43
N MET A 69 -11.18 -1.39 4.06
CA MET A 69 -11.79 -1.97 5.27
C MET A 69 -12.66 -3.21 4.98
N GLY A 70 -12.90 -3.53 3.70
CA GLY A 70 -13.75 -4.66 3.30
C GLY A 70 -15.24 -4.36 3.36
N HIS A 71 -15.61 -3.08 3.26
CA HIS A 71 -17.01 -2.65 3.25
C HIS A 71 -17.62 -2.69 1.85
N ILE A 72 -18.91 -2.97 1.77
CA ILE A 72 -19.76 -2.61 0.64
C ILE A 72 -20.03 -1.12 0.74
N VAL A 73 -19.87 -0.39 -0.35
CA VAL A 73 -20.00 1.07 -0.40
C VAL A 73 -21.19 1.45 -1.28
N PHE A 74 -21.99 2.38 -0.82
CA PHE A 74 -23.12 2.94 -1.55
C PHE A 74 -22.85 4.42 -1.85
N VAL A 75 -23.00 4.82 -3.11
CA VAL A 75 -22.73 6.19 -3.56
C VAL A 75 -23.99 6.78 -4.20
N ASN A 76 -24.47 7.88 -3.64
CA ASN A 76 -25.50 8.66 -4.29
C ASN A 76 -24.92 9.37 -5.53
N PRO A 77 -25.38 9.08 -6.75
CA PRO A 77 -24.77 9.65 -7.95
C PRO A 77 -25.04 11.16 -8.09
N GLU A 78 -26.16 11.67 -7.52
CA GLU A 78 -26.54 13.08 -7.64
C GLU A 78 -25.84 13.96 -6.60
N THR A 79 -25.77 13.50 -5.35
CA THR A 79 -25.21 14.27 -4.23
C THR A 79 -23.75 13.94 -3.92
N LEU A 80 -23.25 12.80 -4.41
CA LEU A 80 -21.95 12.21 -4.08
C LEU A 80 -21.81 11.82 -2.59
N GLU A 81 -22.95 11.70 -1.90
CA GLU A 81 -22.98 11.17 -0.54
C GLU A 81 -22.60 9.69 -0.54
N ILE A 82 -21.83 9.28 0.45
CA ILE A 82 -21.36 7.90 0.62
C ILE A 82 -21.96 7.33 1.89
N ASP A 83 -22.38 6.08 1.82
CA ASP A 83 -22.70 5.24 2.95
C ASP A 83 -22.01 3.88 2.78
N SER A 84 -21.76 3.15 3.88
CA SER A 84 -21.06 1.87 3.79
C SER A 84 -21.47 0.92 4.90
N MET A 85 -21.35 -0.37 4.62
CA MET A 85 -21.54 -1.42 5.63
C MET A 85 -20.46 -2.50 5.49
N PRO A 86 -20.06 -3.18 6.58
CA PRO A 86 -19.19 -4.34 6.49
C PRO A 86 -19.78 -5.41 5.58
N LYS A 87 -18.96 -6.07 4.73
CA LYS A 87 -19.45 -7.13 3.84
C LYS A 87 -20.09 -8.30 4.61
N ASP A 88 -19.57 -8.59 5.80
CA ASP A 88 -20.07 -9.67 6.68
C ASP A 88 -21.11 -9.14 7.70
N TYR A 89 -21.78 -8.02 7.40
CA TYR A 89 -22.79 -7.47 8.27
C TYR A 89 -24.00 -8.41 8.39
N ASP A 90 -24.30 -8.80 9.63
CA ASP A 90 -25.50 -9.57 9.98
C ASP A 90 -26.32 -8.78 11.00
N PRO A 91 -27.52 -8.29 10.63
CA PRO A 91 -28.38 -7.48 11.51
C PRO A 91 -28.85 -8.24 12.76
N ILE A 92 -28.75 -9.57 12.77
CA ILE A 92 -29.17 -10.40 13.93
C ILE A 92 -28.02 -10.48 14.96
N VAL A 93 -26.79 -10.36 14.53
CA VAL A 93 -25.59 -10.56 15.37
C VAL A 93 -24.95 -9.25 15.82
N THR A 94 -25.16 -8.16 15.09
CA THR A 94 -24.54 -6.86 15.33
C THR A 94 -25.51 -5.91 16.01
N ASP A 95 -25.64 -5.99 17.33
CA ASP A 95 -26.59 -5.18 18.14
C ASP A 95 -26.32 -3.66 18.08
N ASP A 96 -25.11 -3.22 17.73
CA ASP A 96 -24.69 -1.81 17.81
C ASP A 96 -24.62 -1.08 16.45
N PHE A 97 -24.91 -1.75 15.32
CA PHE A 97 -24.88 -1.16 13.99
C PHE A 97 -26.18 -1.49 13.22
N GLU A 98 -26.91 -0.45 12.84
CA GLU A 98 -28.10 -0.56 12.01
C GLU A 98 -27.86 0.14 10.68
N PHE A 99 -27.96 -0.61 9.57
CA PHE A 99 -27.81 -0.05 8.23
C PHE A 99 -29.18 0.22 7.62
N ASP A 100 -29.39 1.46 7.17
CA ASP A 100 -30.64 1.91 6.57
C ASP A 100 -30.65 1.64 5.05
N TYR A 101 -31.18 0.50 4.65
CA TYR A 101 -31.31 0.11 3.25
C TYR A 101 -32.25 1.03 2.45
N ASP A 102 -33.27 1.61 3.08
CA ASP A 102 -34.21 2.50 2.41
C ASP A 102 -33.51 3.81 1.99
N LYS A 103 -32.55 4.27 2.78
CA LYS A 103 -31.73 5.46 2.48
C LYS A 103 -30.91 5.29 1.19
N VAL A 104 -30.40 4.12 0.94
CA VAL A 104 -29.49 3.83 -0.18
C VAL A 104 -30.20 3.24 -1.39
N GLU A 105 -31.52 3.20 -1.40
CA GLU A 105 -32.30 2.71 -2.55
C GLU A 105 -31.95 3.52 -3.81
N GLY A 106 -31.55 2.85 -4.88
CA GLY A 106 -31.15 3.45 -6.16
C GLY A 106 -29.72 4.03 -6.21
N TRP A 107 -28.99 3.98 -5.10
CA TRP A 107 -27.58 4.37 -5.09
C TRP A 107 -26.72 3.35 -5.88
N ILE A 108 -25.50 3.73 -6.17
CA ILE A 108 -24.53 2.84 -6.83
C ILE A 108 -23.86 2.01 -5.75
N GLU A 109 -24.05 0.70 -5.81
CA GLU A 109 -23.40 -0.26 -4.93
C GLU A 109 -22.03 -0.65 -5.50
N ILE A 110 -21.01 -0.68 -4.64
CA ILE A 110 -19.63 -1.01 -4.94
C ILE A 110 -19.17 -2.09 -3.94
N ASP A 111 -18.96 -3.28 -4.44
CA ASP A 111 -18.44 -4.39 -3.63
C ASP A 111 -16.94 -4.24 -3.33
N PRO A 112 -16.49 -4.69 -2.16
CA PRO A 112 -15.06 -4.82 -1.89
C PRO A 112 -14.42 -5.86 -2.81
N LEU A 113 -13.12 -5.67 -3.07
CA LEU A 113 -12.36 -6.58 -3.93
C LEU A 113 -12.49 -8.03 -3.45
N GLU A 114 -12.62 -8.92 -4.42
CA GLU A 114 -12.52 -10.35 -4.18
C GLU A 114 -11.10 -10.75 -3.72
N SER A 115 -10.99 -11.91 -3.07
CA SER A 115 -9.70 -12.39 -2.57
C SER A 115 -8.63 -12.53 -3.66
N HIS A 116 -9.02 -12.92 -4.88
CA HIS A 116 -8.09 -13.04 -6.00
C HIS A 116 -7.62 -11.66 -6.50
N GLU A 117 -8.49 -10.66 -6.58
CA GLU A 117 -8.14 -9.29 -6.97
C GLU A 117 -7.19 -8.65 -5.95
N SER A 118 -7.48 -8.86 -4.65
CA SER A 118 -6.60 -8.42 -3.56
C SER A 118 -5.23 -9.12 -3.62
N PHE A 119 -5.19 -10.39 -4.03
CA PHE A 119 -3.97 -11.14 -4.23
C PHE A 119 -3.16 -10.60 -5.42
N GLU A 120 -3.80 -10.27 -6.53
CA GLU A 120 -3.15 -9.66 -7.70
C GLU A 120 -2.49 -8.32 -7.38
N ILE A 121 -3.11 -7.50 -6.52
CA ILE A 121 -2.51 -6.24 -6.04
C ILE A 121 -1.23 -6.55 -5.25
N MET A 122 -1.27 -7.54 -4.37
CA MET A 122 -0.13 -7.95 -3.56
C MET A 122 1.01 -8.53 -4.41
N GLU A 123 0.68 -9.40 -5.36
CA GLU A 123 1.63 -9.99 -6.31
C GLU A 123 2.30 -8.93 -7.18
N SER A 124 1.51 -8.04 -7.79
CA SER A 124 2.01 -6.94 -8.62
C SER A 124 2.94 -6.01 -7.82
N PHE A 125 2.66 -5.77 -6.54
CA PHE A 125 3.56 -5.01 -5.69
C PHE A 125 4.90 -5.72 -5.53
N VAL A 126 4.89 -7.00 -5.18
CA VAL A 126 6.13 -7.79 -4.99
C VAL A 126 6.93 -7.88 -6.28
N GLU A 127 6.29 -8.12 -7.42
CA GLU A 127 6.95 -8.16 -8.72
C GLU A 127 7.67 -6.85 -9.04
N SER A 128 7.09 -5.78 -8.57
CA SER A 128 7.53 -4.43 -8.80
C SER A 128 8.76 -4.04 -8.02
N LEU A 129 9.06 -4.70 -6.93
CA LEU A 129 10.23 -4.43 -6.13
C LEU A 129 11.53 -4.74 -6.88
N PRO A 130 12.61 -4.01 -6.59
CA PRO A 130 13.92 -4.32 -7.15
C PRO A 130 14.39 -5.71 -6.71
N GLU A 131 15.19 -6.33 -7.56
CA GLU A 131 15.77 -7.64 -7.24
C GLU A 131 16.62 -7.54 -5.95
N GLY A 132 16.31 -8.41 -4.99
CA GLY A 132 16.99 -8.41 -3.70
C GLY A 132 16.34 -9.32 -2.66
N LYS A 133 16.93 -9.31 -1.47
CA LYS A 133 16.48 -10.17 -0.35
C LYS A 133 15.01 -9.93 0.03
N GLU A 134 14.58 -8.65 0.03
CA GLU A 134 13.22 -8.29 0.44
C GLU A 134 12.18 -8.76 -0.57
N LYS A 135 12.43 -8.57 -1.87
CA LYS A 135 11.56 -9.11 -2.93
C LYS A 135 11.42 -10.62 -2.82
N ASN A 136 12.55 -11.35 -2.70
CA ASN A 136 12.53 -12.80 -2.60
C ASN A 136 11.74 -13.27 -1.36
N ARG A 137 11.95 -12.61 -0.22
CA ARG A 137 11.27 -12.91 1.04
C ARG A 137 9.75 -12.69 0.96
N LEU A 138 9.32 -11.60 0.32
CA LEU A 138 7.90 -11.33 0.10
C LEU A 138 7.30 -12.26 -0.96
N ALA A 139 8.04 -12.59 -2.03
CA ALA A 139 7.63 -13.56 -3.04
C ALA A 139 7.42 -14.97 -2.43
N ASP A 140 8.33 -15.42 -1.59
CA ASP A 140 8.19 -16.69 -0.85
C ASP A 140 6.94 -16.69 0.05
N ALA A 141 6.63 -15.54 0.66
CA ALA A 141 5.47 -15.41 1.53
C ALA A 141 4.15 -15.53 0.78
N ILE A 142 4.05 -14.92 -0.42
CA ILE A 142 2.83 -14.98 -1.24
C ILE A 142 2.70 -16.33 -1.98
N GLY A 143 3.81 -16.98 -2.32
CA GLY A 143 3.82 -18.31 -2.94
C GLY A 143 3.51 -19.47 -1.99
N GLY A 144 3.47 -19.21 -0.67
CA GLY A 144 3.29 -20.21 0.36
C GLY A 144 1.85 -20.41 0.84
N HIS A 145 1.71 -21.23 1.89
CA HIS A 145 0.42 -21.41 2.57
C HIS A 145 0.04 -20.14 3.35
N LYS A 146 -1.24 -19.72 3.34
CA LYS A 146 -1.76 -18.50 3.97
C LYS A 146 -1.05 -17.20 3.49
N PRO A 147 -1.07 -16.91 2.19
CA PRO A 147 -0.28 -15.83 1.59
C PRO A 147 -0.56 -14.46 2.22
N PHE A 148 -1.82 -14.10 2.43
CA PHE A 148 -2.19 -12.81 3.05
C PHE A 148 -1.61 -12.64 4.47
N ALA A 149 -1.73 -13.65 5.30
CA ALA A 149 -1.23 -13.58 6.68
C ALA A 149 0.30 -13.47 6.73
N ASN A 150 0.99 -14.23 5.88
CA ASN A 150 2.44 -14.21 5.80
C ASN A 150 2.94 -12.88 5.22
N PHE A 151 2.36 -12.42 4.13
CA PHE A 151 2.70 -11.13 3.53
C PHE A 151 2.50 -9.99 4.54
N ASN A 152 1.32 -9.89 5.17
CA ASN A 152 1.02 -8.84 6.13
C ASN A 152 2.01 -8.84 7.30
N ARG A 153 2.36 -10.00 7.83
CA ARG A 153 3.35 -10.12 8.92
C ARG A 153 4.74 -9.64 8.51
N LEU A 154 5.14 -9.88 7.27
CA LEU A 154 6.45 -9.47 6.77
C LEU A 154 6.49 -7.99 6.40
N ILE A 155 5.48 -7.51 5.64
CA ILE A 155 5.45 -6.14 5.15
C ILE A 155 5.33 -5.11 6.29
N HIS A 156 4.63 -5.44 7.39
CA HIS A 156 4.52 -4.56 8.55
C HIS A 156 5.86 -4.25 9.22
N ASN A 157 6.85 -5.15 9.09
CA ASN A 157 8.20 -5.01 9.64
C ASN A 157 9.25 -4.76 8.56
N SER A 158 8.84 -4.32 7.38
CA SER A 158 9.68 -4.09 6.22
C SER A 158 9.87 -2.59 5.97
N ASP A 159 10.99 -2.21 5.37
CA ASP A 159 11.24 -0.85 4.87
C ASP A 159 10.24 -0.49 3.74
N GLU A 160 9.66 -1.50 3.08
CA GLU A 160 8.66 -1.33 2.01
C GLU A 160 7.22 -1.11 2.53
N ARG A 161 7.02 -1.04 3.85
CA ARG A 161 5.69 -0.89 4.46
C ARG A 161 4.94 0.33 3.94
N GLU A 162 5.57 1.50 3.95
CA GLU A 162 4.92 2.74 3.47
C GLU A 162 4.62 2.69 1.98
N ASN A 163 5.53 2.10 1.21
CA ASN A 163 5.37 1.91 -0.22
C ASN A 163 4.20 0.98 -0.54
N TRP A 164 4.06 -0.09 0.22
CA TRP A 164 2.91 -0.99 0.12
C TRP A 164 1.58 -0.28 0.34
N PHE A 165 1.44 0.49 1.43
CA PHE A 165 0.19 1.19 1.69
C PHE A 165 -0.14 2.21 0.61
N LYS A 166 0.83 3.00 0.16
CA LYS A 166 0.64 3.95 -0.95
C LYS A 166 0.24 3.24 -2.25
N TYR A 167 0.90 2.12 -2.55
CA TYR A 167 0.60 1.32 -3.73
C TYR A 167 -0.81 0.73 -3.68
N ARG A 168 -1.18 0.16 -2.54
CA ARG A 168 -2.51 -0.42 -2.32
C ARG A 168 -3.61 0.63 -2.46
N THR A 169 -3.47 1.79 -1.81
CA THR A 169 -4.41 2.90 -1.93
C THR A 169 -4.56 3.34 -3.39
N TYR A 170 -3.45 3.54 -4.11
CA TYR A 170 -3.47 3.88 -5.53
C TYR A 170 -4.23 2.84 -6.38
N ARG A 171 -4.00 1.56 -6.13
CA ARG A 171 -4.68 0.48 -6.86
C ARG A 171 -6.19 0.46 -6.57
N LEU A 172 -6.61 0.73 -5.33
CA LEU A 172 -8.02 0.84 -4.95
C LEU A 172 -8.68 2.07 -5.59
N GLU A 173 -8.04 3.24 -5.53
CA GLU A 173 -8.53 4.44 -6.22
C GLU A 173 -8.67 4.19 -7.73
N LYS A 174 -7.67 3.55 -8.33
CA LYS A 174 -7.72 3.18 -9.75
C LYS A 174 -8.85 2.22 -10.06
N TYR A 175 -9.08 1.23 -9.22
CA TYR A 175 -10.21 0.29 -9.35
C TYR A 175 -11.55 1.02 -9.34
N VAL A 176 -11.75 1.97 -8.44
CA VAL A 176 -12.96 2.79 -8.37
C VAL A 176 -13.13 3.62 -9.65
N ILE A 177 -12.06 4.25 -10.12
CA ILE A 177 -12.09 5.06 -11.35
C ILE A 177 -12.45 4.22 -12.57
N ASP A 178 -11.76 3.11 -12.75
CA ASP A 178 -11.91 2.27 -13.95
C ASP A 178 -13.29 1.61 -14.03
N ASN A 179 -13.89 1.26 -12.89
CA ASN A 179 -15.12 0.45 -12.88
C ASN A 179 -16.40 1.23 -12.53
N TYR A 180 -16.27 2.33 -11.78
CA TYR A 180 -17.45 2.99 -11.18
C TYR A 180 -17.56 4.47 -11.48
N LEU A 181 -16.46 5.20 -11.70
CA LEU A 181 -16.51 6.65 -11.89
C LEU A 181 -17.43 7.06 -13.05
N THR A 182 -17.37 6.35 -14.16
CA THR A 182 -18.28 6.60 -15.30
C THR A 182 -19.73 6.41 -14.93
N LYS A 183 -20.06 5.40 -14.11
CA LYS A 183 -21.44 5.15 -13.64
C LYS A 183 -21.92 6.28 -12.73
N ILE A 184 -21.03 6.77 -11.84
CA ILE A 184 -21.29 7.89 -10.93
C ILE A 184 -21.57 9.17 -11.73
N ILE A 185 -20.76 9.45 -12.76
CA ILE A 185 -20.92 10.65 -13.61
C ILE A 185 -22.21 10.62 -14.45
N ILE A 186 -22.56 9.46 -15.03
CA ILE A 186 -23.70 9.37 -15.95
C ILE A 186 -25.04 9.41 -15.21
N LYS A 187 -25.09 8.89 -14.00
CA LYS A 187 -26.34 8.87 -13.20
C LYS A 187 -26.59 10.17 -12.42
N GLY A 188 -25.55 10.98 -12.15
CA GLY A 188 -25.68 12.32 -11.55
C GLY A 188 -25.66 13.41 -12.61
#